data_4fff3b59f4175890ae155db1054f16dd
#
_entry.id   4fff3b59f4175890ae155db1054f16dd
#
_cell.length_a   1.000
_cell.length_b   1.000
_cell.length_c   1.000
_cell.angle_alpha   90.00
_cell.angle_beta   90.00
_cell.angle_gamma   90.00
#
_symmetry.space_group_name_H-M   'P 1'
#
loop_
_entity.id
_entity.type
_entity.pdbx_description
1 polymer ?
#
loop_
_entity_poly.entity_id
_entity_poly.type
_entity_poly.pdbx_seq_one_letter_code
_entity_poly.pdbx_strand_id
1 'polypeptide(L)'
;HSNIQPMGFSLAPTTMSPMQAPPPSVEEWEEVPIDLVRAGDKLQIRSGELIPADGRIVAGTGSLDMAPLTGESVPVDVETGDELNAGLVLQRGPVEIEVTATGDETRLSGLIEAVHTFREEPPRLQGLVEQFTAIWVPIVLFGSVVIWRVFYPEDITTMLLLWVVACPCALLLAAPMPHAAILARAAHLGAIVRGGHAMERLAKVDHVLLDKTGTLTSGRPTIGAITVAKGRRRDTAIRLAGGLEVASSHPYALAVGDLLEEENLKPTAVQGLKDVHAGVEGQVKGELVGLYRPDRLPEGVSLEGDLAAALVVSSREGHGASVLVRGTQCVALFTFVHDDGRSGSDEVVKDLYARGVNVEILSGDLQTAVDLFAERVGMSTNAAHGELTPEDKVRFVEQRSSTHVTMMVGDGFNDAGALAKADVGVAVGTGEQVNLEAADVLIPGDDPRLITSLISLARSANRTLWANLLFSIGVTVILVFAVINNWYDNLWIGVLVHEMSVIVVILNGCLLYTSPSPRDNRV
;
A
#
# COMPACT_ATOMS: atom_id res chain seq x y z
N HIS A 1 -30.80 -6.86 -4.02
CA HIS A 1 -30.00 -8.09 -3.87
C HIS A 1 -30.23 -8.97 -5.11
N SER A 2 -29.52 -8.70 -6.19
CA SER A 2 -29.44 -9.59 -7.35
C SER A 2 -28.15 -10.41 -7.17
N ASN A 3 -28.29 -11.70 -6.90
CA ASN A 3 -27.22 -12.69 -6.98
C ASN A 3 -26.77 -12.77 -8.45
N ILE A 4 -25.74 -12.02 -8.81
CA ILE A 4 -24.95 -12.29 -10.01
C ILE A 4 -23.79 -13.15 -9.50
N GLN A 5 -23.90 -14.47 -9.66
CA GLN A 5 -22.77 -15.36 -9.45
C GLN A 5 -21.80 -15.17 -10.62
N PRO A 6 -20.53 -14.90 -10.38
CA PRO A 6 -19.52 -14.93 -11.43
C PRO A 6 -19.40 -16.37 -11.96
N MET A 7 -19.45 -16.55 -13.27
CA MET A 7 -19.23 -17.84 -13.93
C MET A 7 -17.81 -17.85 -14.50
N GLY A 8 -17.02 -18.83 -14.12
CA GLY A 8 -15.70 -19.07 -14.69
C GLY A 8 -15.73 -20.29 -15.63
N PHE A 9 -14.81 -20.34 -16.58
CA PHE A 9 -14.66 -21.45 -17.52
C PHE A 9 -13.40 -22.25 -17.20
N SER A 10 -13.49 -23.59 -17.14
CA SER A 10 -12.36 -24.49 -16.86
C SER A 10 -12.20 -25.54 -17.96
N LEU A 11 -10.95 -25.93 -18.23
CA LEU A 11 -10.62 -27.06 -19.09
C LEU A 11 -10.80 -28.40 -18.36
N ALA A 12 -11.67 -29.27 -18.87
CA ALA A 12 -11.84 -30.60 -18.30
C ALA A 12 -10.61 -31.50 -18.55
N PRO A 13 -10.06 -32.22 -17.57
CA PRO A 13 -8.99 -33.17 -17.81
C PRO A 13 -9.53 -34.43 -18.52
N THR A 14 -9.15 -34.62 -19.78
CA THR A 14 -9.46 -35.84 -20.53
C THR A 14 -8.48 -36.95 -20.15
N THR A 15 -8.95 -37.98 -19.44
CA THR A 15 -8.20 -39.24 -19.24
C THR A 15 -8.15 -40.01 -20.54
N MET A 16 -6.99 -40.09 -21.19
CA MET A 16 -6.79 -40.87 -22.41
C MET A 16 -6.14 -42.22 -22.14
N SER A 17 -6.76 -43.28 -22.65
CA SER A 17 -6.12 -44.58 -22.95
C SER A 17 -5.17 -44.48 -24.15
N PRO A 18 -4.13 -45.30 -24.25
CA PRO A 18 -3.09 -45.13 -25.25
C PRO A 18 -3.50 -45.68 -26.59
N MET A 19 -3.98 -44.84 -27.52
CA MET A 19 -3.91 -45.11 -28.96
C MET A 19 -4.29 -43.88 -29.81
N GLN A 20 -3.37 -43.48 -30.68
CA GLN A 20 -3.47 -42.52 -31.78
C GLN A 20 -3.71 -41.04 -31.39
N ALA A 21 -2.72 -40.21 -31.70
CA ALA A 21 -2.83 -38.77 -31.66
C ALA A 21 -3.93 -38.27 -32.60
N PRO A 22 -4.98 -37.64 -32.12
CA PRO A 22 -5.91 -36.89 -32.95
C PRO A 22 -5.27 -35.54 -33.36
N PRO A 23 -5.79 -34.88 -34.43
CA PRO A 23 -5.39 -33.52 -34.79
C PRO A 23 -5.66 -32.58 -33.60
N PRO A 24 -5.00 -31.39 -33.55
CA PRO A 24 -5.14 -30.46 -32.43
C PRO A 24 -6.62 -30.16 -32.22
N SER A 25 -7.16 -30.67 -31.11
CA SER A 25 -8.55 -30.45 -30.71
C SER A 25 -8.72 -28.97 -30.34
N VAL A 26 -9.75 -28.35 -30.87
CA VAL A 26 -10.26 -27.08 -30.34
C VAL A 26 -10.51 -27.31 -28.84
N GLU A 27 -9.82 -26.58 -27.99
CA GLU A 27 -10.04 -26.64 -26.55
C GLU A 27 -11.48 -26.19 -26.30
N GLU A 28 -12.33 -27.12 -25.85
CA GLU A 28 -13.71 -26.80 -25.48
C GLU A 28 -13.71 -26.28 -24.02
N TRP A 29 -14.12 -25.03 -23.85
CA TRP A 29 -14.32 -24.41 -22.54
C TRP A 29 -15.69 -24.80 -21.99
N GLU A 30 -15.72 -25.24 -20.72
CA GLU A 30 -16.94 -25.58 -20.00
C GLU A 30 -17.24 -24.53 -18.92
N GLU A 31 -18.50 -24.12 -18.78
CA GLU A 31 -18.94 -23.24 -17.69
C GLU A 31 -19.04 -24.03 -16.39
N VAL A 32 -18.25 -23.62 -15.40
CA VAL A 32 -18.23 -24.27 -14.07
C VAL A 32 -18.50 -23.24 -12.96
N PRO A 33 -19.23 -23.64 -11.90
CA PRO A 33 -19.38 -22.82 -10.71
C PRO A 33 -18.02 -22.54 -10.08
N ILE A 34 -17.83 -21.32 -9.57
CA ILE A 34 -16.55 -20.89 -8.95
C ILE A 34 -16.13 -21.80 -7.77
N ASP A 35 -17.09 -22.35 -7.04
CA ASP A 35 -16.85 -23.24 -5.89
C ASP A 35 -16.15 -24.57 -6.28
N LEU A 36 -16.15 -24.90 -7.56
CA LEU A 36 -15.49 -26.10 -8.09
C LEU A 36 -14.10 -25.82 -8.65
N VAL A 37 -13.73 -24.55 -8.83
CA VAL A 37 -12.43 -24.14 -9.34
C VAL A 37 -11.36 -24.34 -8.27
N ARG A 38 -10.19 -24.85 -8.68
CA ARG A 38 -9.05 -25.12 -7.79
C ARG A 38 -7.77 -24.50 -8.34
N ALA A 39 -6.79 -24.31 -7.46
CA ALA A 39 -5.46 -23.91 -7.87
C ALA A 39 -4.87 -24.89 -8.92
N GLY A 40 -4.31 -24.35 -9.99
CA GLY A 40 -3.81 -25.07 -11.16
C GLY A 40 -4.83 -25.24 -12.31
N ASP A 41 -6.11 -24.90 -12.10
CA ASP A 41 -7.09 -24.88 -13.18
C ASP A 41 -6.85 -23.68 -14.12
N LYS A 42 -7.23 -23.82 -15.39
CA LYS A 42 -7.18 -22.72 -16.35
C LYS A 42 -8.58 -22.12 -16.51
N LEU A 43 -8.66 -20.81 -16.40
CA LEU A 43 -9.87 -20.05 -16.60
C LEU A 43 -9.73 -19.07 -17.77
N GLN A 44 -10.77 -18.92 -18.57
CA GLN A 44 -10.88 -17.87 -19.56
C GLN A 44 -11.73 -16.72 -19.01
N ILE A 45 -11.15 -15.53 -18.93
CA ILE A 45 -11.84 -14.31 -18.48
C ILE A 45 -12.10 -13.42 -19.69
N ARG A 46 -13.36 -12.98 -19.86
CA ARG A 46 -13.76 -12.12 -20.97
C ARG A 46 -13.81 -10.65 -20.55
N SER A 47 -13.80 -9.77 -21.55
CA SER A 47 -13.99 -8.34 -21.32
C SER A 47 -15.28 -8.04 -20.58
N GLY A 48 -15.22 -7.25 -19.52
CA GLY A 48 -16.33 -6.89 -18.65
C GLY A 48 -16.62 -7.88 -17.53
N GLU A 49 -15.92 -9.01 -17.46
CA GLU A 49 -16.10 -10.00 -16.40
C GLU A 49 -15.24 -9.68 -15.17
N LEU A 50 -15.77 -10.02 -14.00
CA LEU A 50 -15.08 -9.99 -12.74
C LEU A 50 -14.13 -11.19 -12.67
N ILE A 51 -12.88 -10.98 -12.27
CA ILE A 51 -11.90 -12.05 -12.07
C ILE A 51 -12.31 -12.85 -10.83
N PRO A 52 -12.62 -14.16 -10.98
CA PRO A 52 -13.23 -14.93 -9.90
C PRO A 52 -12.22 -15.53 -8.91
N ALA A 53 -10.95 -15.62 -9.28
CA ALA A 53 -9.88 -16.25 -8.50
C ALA A 53 -8.55 -15.55 -8.79
N ASP A 54 -7.60 -15.62 -7.85
CA ASP A 54 -6.24 -15.14 -8.13
C ASP A 54 -5.56 -16.09 -9.11
N GLY A 55 -4.79 -15.55 -10.06
CA GLY A 55 -4.14 -16.36 -11.08
C GLY A 55 -3.07 -15.61 -11.83
N ARG A 56 -2.34 -16.35 -12.67
CA ARG A 56 -1.34 -15.78 -13.57
C ARG A 56 -1.80 -15.92 -15.01
N ILE A 57 -1.63 -14.88 -15.82
CA ILE A 57 -1.98 -14.91 -17.24
C ILE A 57 -1.05 -15.88 -17.98
N VAL A 58 -1.63 -16.90 -18.61
CA VAL A 58 -0.91 -17.89 -19.44
C VAL A 58 -1.07 -17.60 -20.93
N ALA A 59 -2.14 -16.89 -21.32
CA ALA A 59 -2.34 -16.45 -22.70
C ALA A 59 -3.26 -15.23 -22.78
N GLY A 60 -3.06 -14.39 -23.79
CA GLY A 60 -3.85 -13.18 -24.02
C GLY A 60 -3.21 -11.91 -23.47
N THR A 61 -3.85 -10.79 -23.77
CA THR A 61 -3.51 -9.45 -23.25
C THR A 61 -4.79 -8.71 -22.96
N GLY A 62 -4.76 -7.82 -21.97
CA GLY A 62 -5.97 -7.11 -21.57
C GLY A 62 -5.67 -5.82 -20.84
N SER A 63 -6.71 -5.20 -20.31
CA SER A 63 -6.57 -4.10 -19.35
C SER A 63 -7.51 -4.30 -18.16
N LEU A 64 -7.00 -4.00 -16.98
CA LEU A 64 -7.69 -4.16 -15.69
C LEU A 64 -8.16 -2.83 -15.14
N ASP A 65 -9.33 -2.83 -14.55
CA ASP A 65 -9.76 -1.75 -13.68
C ASP A 65 -9.20 -1.99 -12.28
N MET A 66 -8.19 -1.21 -11.91
CA MET A 66 -7.55 -1.26 -10.61
C MET A 66 -8.23 -0.36 -9.57
N ALA A 67 -9.23 0.44 -9.96
CA ALA A 67 -9.90 1.39 -9.08
C ALA A 67 -10.44 0.78 -7.77
N PRO A 68 -10.98 -0.46 -7.77
CA PRO A 68 -11.42 -1.11 -6.53
C PRO A 68 -10.31 -1.38 -5.50
N LEU A 69 -9.06 -1.55 -5.95
CA LEU A 69 -7.91 -1.85 -5.09
C LEU A 69 -7.02 -0.63 -4.82
N THR A 70 -6.76 0.19 -5.85
CA THR A 70 -5.78 1.30 -5.75
C THR A 70 -6.43 2.68 -5.68
N GLY A 71 -7.73 2.78 -6.02
CA GLY A 71 -8.44 4.06 -6.16
C GLY A 71 -8.05 4.84 -7.44
N GLU A 72 -7.21 4.30 -8.30
CA GLU A 72 -6.81 4.92 -9.57
C GLU A 72 -7.76 4.52 -10.69
N SER A 73 -8.32 5.51 -11.39
CA SER A 73 -9.30 5.28 -12.46
C SER A 73 -8.68 4.93 -13.82
N VAL A 74 -7.35 4.90 -13.91
CA VAL A 74 -6.65 4.57 -15.16
C VAL A 74 -6.50 3.05 -15.24
N PRO A 75 -7.04 2.39 -16.30
CA PRO A 75 -6.87 0.97 -16.48
C PRO A 75 -5.39 0.61 -16.69
N VAL A 76 -4.96 -0.49 -16.09
CA VAL A 76 -3.60 -1.02 -16.23
C VAL A 76 -3.61 -2.12 -17.29
N ASP A 77 -2.75 -2.00 -18.29
CA ASP A 77 -2.57 -3.04 -19.30
C ASP A 77 -1.86 -4.26 -18.69
N VAL A 78 -2.34 -5.45 -19.04
CA VAL A 78 -1.83 -6.74 -18.54
C VAL A 78 -1.54 -7.69 -19.68
N GLU A 79 -0.49 -8.51 -19.52
CA GLU A 79 -0.03 -9.45 -20.51
C GLU A 79 0.35 -10.82 -19.92
N THR A 80 0.75 -11.73 -20.78
CA THR A 80 1.13 -13.09 -20.36
C THR A 80 2.30 -13.06 -19.37
N GLY A 81 2.09 -13.66 -18.21
CA GLY A 81 3.04 -13.69 -17.09
C GLY A 81 2.61 -12.84 -15.90
N ASP A 82 1.70 -11.87 -16.09
CA ASP A 82 1.22 -11.00 -15.03
C ASP A 82 0.29 -11.74 -14.05
N GLU A 83 0.28 -11.29 -12.81
CA GLU A 83 -0.61 -11.79 -11.78
C GLU A 83 -1.91 -11.00 -11.76
N LEU A 84 -3.03 -11.70 -11.76
CA LEU A 84 -4.37 -11.15 -11.61
C LEU A 84 -4.94 -11.48 -10.24
N ASN A 85 -5.57 -10.49 -9.63
CA ASN A 85 -6.23 -10.67 -8.35
C ASN A 85 -7.75 -10.80 -8.52
N ALA A 86 -8.36 -11.67 -7.73
CA ALA A 86 -9.80 -11.81 -7.65
C ALA A 86 -10.47 -10.48 -7.27
N GLY A 87 -11.69 -10.25 -7.79
CA GLY A 87 -12.48 -9.07 -7.49
C GLY A 87 -12.19 -7.84 -8.35
N LEU A 88 -11.22 -7.92 -9.28
CA LEU A 88 -11.00 -6.90 -10.31
C LEU A 88 -11.84 -7.16 -11.55
N VAL A 89 -12.09 -6.13 -12.35
CA VAL A 89 -12.83 -6.25 -13.61
C VAL A 89 -11.85 -6.17 -14.78
N LEU A 90 -11.89 -7.18 -15.66
CA LEU A 90 -11.13 -7.15 -16.91
C LEU A 90 -11.87 -6.23 -17.91
N GLN A 91 -11.37 -5.01 -18.15
CA GLN A 91 -12.00 -4.08 -19.09
C GLN A 91 -11.80 -4.49 -20.56
N ARG A 92 -10.62 -5.00 -20.89
CA ARG A 92 -10.29 -5.54 -22.22
C ARG A 92 -9.66 -6.91 -22.06
N GLY A 93 -10.00 -7.82 -22.97
CA GLY A 93 -9.52 -9.20 -23.04
C GLY A 93 -9.96 -9.85 -24.36
N PRO A 94 -10.04 -11.18 -24.45
CA PRO A 94 -9.97 -12.14 -23.33
C PRO A 94 -8.54 -12.44 -22.87
N VAL A 95 -8.42 -12.90 -21.62
CA VAL A 95 -7.18 -13.48 -21.08
C VAL A 95 -7.47 -14.88 -20.53
N GLU A 96 -6.47 -15.76 -20.61
CA GLU A 96 -6.48 -17.07 -19.95
C GLU A 96 -5.56 -17.02 -18.75
N ILE A 97 -6.04 -17.45 -17.61
CA ILE A 97 -5.29 -17.48 -16.36
C ILE A 97 -5.14 -18.91 -15.85
N GLU A 98 -4.00 -19.21 -15.27
CA GLU A 98 -3.81 -20.37 -14.40
C GLU A 98 -4.06 -19.92 -12.96
N VAL A 99 -5.04 -20.56 -12.31
CA VAL A 99 -5.49 -20.19 -10.97
C VAL A 99 -4.41 -20.50 -9.94
N THR A 100 -4.07 -19.52 -9.12
CA THR A 100 -3.09 -19.66 -8.02
C THR A 100 -3.76 -19.80 -6.66
N ALA A 101 -4.88 -19.11 -6.43
CA ALA A 101 -5.65 -19.20 -5.18
C ALA A 101 -7.15 -18.98 -5.43
N THR A 102 -8.00 -19.64 -4.63
CA THR A 102 -9.47 -19.56 -4.74
C THR A 102 -10.12 -19.34 -3.37
N GLY A 103 -11.35 -18.81 -3.37
CA GLY A 103 -12.15 -18.65 -2.15
C GLY A 103 -11.46 -17.82 -1.08
N ASP A 104 -11.32 -18.39 0.13
CA ASP A 104 -10.74 -17.71 1.29
C ASP A 104 -9.22 -17.50 1.18
N GLU A 105 -8.56 -18.19 0.25
CA GLU A 105 -7.11 -18.08 0.02
C GLU A 105 -6.76 -16.95 -0.97
N THR A 106 -7.76 -16.26 -1.56
CA THR A 106 -7.51 -15.12 -2.45
C THR A 106 -7.02 -13.90 -1.69
N ARG A 107 -6.23 -13.05 -2.36
CA ARG A 107 -5.77 -11.76 -1.80
C ARG A 107 -6.95 -10.88 -1.34
N LEU A 108 -8.03 -10.87 -2.10
CA LEU A 108 -9.23 -10.11 -1.73
C LEU A 108 -9.85 -10.62 -0.43
N SER A 109 -9.97 -11.94 -0.26
CA SER A 109 -10.48 -12.56 0.98
C SER A 109 -9.58 -12.25 2.16
N GLY A 110 -8.26 -12.34 1.99
CA GLY A 110 -7.27 -11.94 3.02
C GLY A 110 -7.41 -10.47 3.42
N LEU A 111 -7.63 -9.57 2.46
CA LEU A 111 -7.88 -8.14 2.73
C LEU A 111 -9.21 -7.93 3.49
N ILE A 112 -10.27 -8.65 3.12
CA ILE A 112 -11.57 -8.58 3.79
C ILE A 112 -11.45 -9.10 5.23
N GLU A 113 -10.77 -10.21 5.45
CA GLU A 113 -10.55 -10.78 6.78
C GLU A 113 -9.69 -9.85 7.65
N ALA A 114 -8.63 -9.27 7.08
CA ALA A 114 -7.82 -8.26 7.75
C ALA A 114 -8.66 -7.03 8.14
N VAL A 115 -9.53 -6.52 7.25
CA VAL A 115 -10.45 -5.42 7.55
C VAL A 115 -11.41 -5.81 8.68
N HIS A 116 -11.92 -7.04 8.71
CA HIS A 116 -12.76 -7.53 9.80
C HIS A 116 -11.99 -7.60 11.12
N THR A 117 -10.81 -8.19 11.14
CA THR A 117 -9.93 -8.29 12.30
C THR A 117 -9.51 -6.90 12.79
N PHE A 118 -9.21 -5.97 11.86
CA PHE A 118 -8.80 -4.60 12.20
C PHE A 118 -9.92 -3.74 12.79
N ARG A 119 -11.19 -4.09 12.56
CA ARG A 119 -12.34 -3.39 13.17
C ARG A 119 -12.55 -3.70 14.65
N GLU A 120 -11.98 -4.77 15.16
CA GLU A 120 -12.26 -5.26 16.52
C GLU A 120 -11.46 -4.58 17.64
N GLU A 121 -10.42 -3.80 17.32
CA GLU A 121 -9.65 -3.06 18.34
C GLU A 121 -10.26 -1.68 18.61
N PRO A 122 -11.01 -1.51 19.74
CA PRO A 122 -11.59 -0.23 20.07
C PRO A 122 -10.50 0.79 20.46
N PRO A 123 -10.68 2.08 20.10
CA PRO A 123 -9.78 3.14 20.51
C PRO A 123 -9.68 3.25 22.04
N ARG A 124 -8.47 3.49 22.57
CA ARG A 124 -8.25 3.63 24.03
C ARG A 124 -9.08 4.76 24.64
N LEU A 125 -9.18 5.88 23.93
CA LEU A 125 -9.99 7.02 24.39
C LEU A 125 -11.47 6.68 24.49
N GLN A 126 -12.01 5.85 23.60
CA GLN A 126 -13.38 5.37 23.70
C GLN A 126 -13.58 4.56 24.97
N GLY A 127 -12.68 3.64 25.31
CA GLY A 127 -12.74 2.86 26.55
C GLY A 127 -12.69 3.74 27.82
N LEU A 128 -11.90 4.82 27.81
CA LEU A 128 -11.85 5.79 28.92
C LEU A 128 -13.18 6.54 29.07
N VAL A 129 -13.79 6.96 27.95
CA VAL A 129 -15.11 7.63 27.97
C VAL A 129 -16.19 6.69 28.49
N GLU A 130 -16.17 5.43 28.11
CA GLU A 130 -17.11 4.40 28.59
C GLU A 130 -16.96 4.18 30.12
N GLN A 131 -15.73 4.04 30.61
CA GLN A 131 -15.46 3.90 32.06
C GLN A 131 -15.89 5.14 32.82
N PHE A 132 -15.60 6.35 32.32
CA PHE A 132 -16.08 7.60 32.92
C PHE A 132 -17.62 7.61 33.00
N THR A 133 -18.28 7.26 31.91
CA THR A 133 -19.74 7.24 31.83
C THR A 133 -20.37 6.25 32.81
N ALA A 134 -19.75 5.06 32.96
CA ALA A 134 -20.21 4.06 33.92
C ALA A 134 -20.20 4.55 35.39
N ILE A 135 -19.32 5.49 35.73
CA ILE A 135 -19.25 6.13 37.03
C ILE A 135 -20.14 7.38 37.10
N TRP A 136 -20.11 8.18 36.01
CA TRP A 136 -20.82 9.47 35.97
C TRP A 136 -22.34 9.32 36.03
N VAL A 137 -22.91 8.37 35.28
CA VAL A 137 -24.37 8.19 35.23
C VAL A 137 -24.98 7.89 36.60
N PRO A 138 -24.48 6.94 37.41
CA PRO A 138 -24.96 6.75 38.77
C PRO A 138 -24.82 8.01 39.66
N ILE A 139 -23.70 8.74 39.55
CA ILE A 139 -23.48 9.98 40.31
C ILE A 139 -24.57 11.01 39.99
N VAL A 140 -24.88 11.19 38.70
CA VAL A 140 -25.92 12.12 38.25
C VAL A 140 -27.28 11.69 38.72
N LEU A 141 -27.63 10.41 38.58
CA LEU A 141 -28.93 9.89 39.00
C LEU A 141 -29.19 10.07 40.52
N PHE A 142 -28.21 9.67 41.33
CA PHE A 142 -28.38 9.80 42.80
C PHE A 142 -28.14 11.24 43.27
N GLY A 143 -27.15 11.95 42.73
CA GLY A 143 -26.83 13.32 43.08
C GLY A 143 -27.97 14.29 42.77
N SER A 144 -28.63 14.14 41.63
CA SER A 144 -29.80 14.97 41.27
C SER A 144 -30.98 14.79 42.23
N VAL A 145 -31.22 13.55 42.69
CA VAL A 145 -32.25 13.27 43.72
C VAL A 145 -31.89 13.96 45.03
N VAL A 146 -30.65 13.94 45.47
CA VAL A 146 -30.17 14.64 46.67
C VAL A 146 -30.31 16.15 46.51
N ILE A 147 -29.86 16.72 45.38
CA ILE A 147 -29.97 18.15 45.07
C ILE A 147 -31.43 18.58 45.09
N TRP A 148 -32.30 17.85 44.40
CA TRP A 148 -33.74 18.11 44.41
C TRP A 148 -34.29 18.06 45.82
N ARG A 149 -34.05 17.01 46.62
CA ARG A 149 -34.64 16.81 47.95
C ARG A 149 -34.19 17.84 48.99
N VAL A 150 -32.93 18.32 48.86
CA VAL A 150 -32.34 19.25 49.83
C VAL A 150 -32.58 20.71 49.45
N PHE A 151 -32.44 21.06 48.18
CA PHE A 151 -32.46 22.47 47.75
C PHE A 151 -33.75 22.88 47.03
N TYR A 152 -34.45 21.95 46.35
CA TYR A 152 -35.61 22.23 45.49
C TYR A 152 -36.77 21.24 45.73
N PRO A 153 -37.22 20.98 46.97
CA PRO A 153 -38.16 19.90 47.28
C PRO A 153 -39.54 20.06 46.63
N GLU A 154 -39.92 21.28 46.27
CA GLU A 154 -41.20 21.62 45.64
C GLU A 154 -41.15 21.53 44.11
N ASP A 155 -39.89 21.51 43.51
CA ASP A 155 -39.73 21.56 42.08
C ASP A 155 -39.01 20.31 41.54
N ILE A 156 -39.79 19.31 41.14
CA ILE A 156 -39.32 18.09 40.53
C ILE A 156 -38.69 18.34 39.14
N THR A 157 -39.01 19.48 38.50
CA THR A 157 -38.48 19.85 37.17
C THR A 157 -36.99 20.00 37.21
N THR A 158 -36.42 20.54 38.29
CA THR A 158 -34.97 20.68 38.50
C THR A 158 -34.26 19.30 38.45
N MET A 159 -34.82 18.28 39.10
CA MET A 159 -34.27 16.92 39.04
C MET A 159 -34.33 16.35 37.64
N LEU A 160 -35.47 16.50 36.93
CA LEU A 160 -35.63 16.01 35.55
C LEU A 160 -34.70 16.74 34.59
N LEU A 161 -34.51 18.06 34.75
CA LEU A 161 -33.54 18.85 33.98
C LEU A 161 -32.12 18.35 34.20
N LEU A 162 -31.72 18.10 35.46
CA LEU A 162 -30.39 17.55 35.74
C LEU A 162 -30.15 16.19 35.07
N TRP A 163 -31.16 15.31 35.03
CA TRP A 163 -31.02 14.04 34.32
C TRP A 163 -30.78 14.20 32.82
N VAL A 164 -31.47 15.14 32.20
CA VAL A 164 -31.31 15.39 30.76
C VAL A 164 -29.99 16.11 30.46
N VAL A 165 -29.71 17.24 31.12
CA VAL A 165 -28.57 18.09 30.75
C VAL A 165 -27.23 17.52 31.21
N ALA A 166 -27.21 16.66 32.23
CA ALA A 166 -26.02 15.97 32.68
C ALA A 166 -25.75 14.62 31.95
N CYS A 167 -26.62 14.25 30.99
CA CYS A 167 -26.40 13.11 30.16
C CYS A 167 -25.09 13.28 29.35
N PRO A 168 -24.15 12.32 29.31
CA PRO A 168 -22.93 12.43 28.57
C PRO A 168 -23.08 12.04 27.09
N CYS A 169 -24.27 12.29 26.48
CA CYS A 169 -24.60 11.81 25.12
C CYS A 169 -23.64 12.33 24.05
N ALA A 170 -23.31 13.63 24.09
CA ALA A 170 -22.33 14.23 23.17
C ALA A 170 -20.92 13.68 23.40
N LEU A 171 -20.57 13.38 24.67
CA LEU A 171 -19.28 12.79 25.02
C LEU A 171 -19.10 11.38 24.45
N LEU A 172 -20.15 10.55 24.50
CA LEU A 172 -20.15 9.19 23.97
C LEU A 172 -19.92 9.16 22.45
N LEU A 173 -20.35 10.21 21.72
CA LEU A 173 -20.19 10.32 20.28
C LEU A 173 -18.92 11.09 19.87
N ALA A 174 -18.27 11.77 20.84
CA ALA A 174 -17.10 12.61 20.57
C ALA A 174 -15.90 11.84 19.97
N ALA A 175 -15.70 10.56 20.34
CA ALA A 175 -14.65 9.71 19.85
C ALA A 175 -15.08 8.84 18.63
N PRO A 176 -16.19 8.10 18.64
CA PRO A 176 -16.55 7.21 17.55
C PRO A 176 -16.74 7.93 16.20
N MET A 177 -17.33 9.12 16.21
CA MET A 177 -17.61 9.85 14.96
C MET A 177 -16.34 10.28 14.21
N PRO A 178 -15.36 10.96 14.83
CA PRO A 178 -14.08 11.24 14.19
C PRO A 178 -13.34 9.97 13.74
N HIS A 179 -13.34 8.88 14.54
CA HIS A 179 -12.68 7.64 14.17
C HIS A 179 -13.31 6.98 12.94
N ALA A 180 -14.64 6.89 12.86
CA ALA A 180 -15.31 6.34 11.69
C ALA A 180 -15.04 7.18 10.43
N ALA A 181 -15.09 8.50 10.55
CA ALA A 181 -14.81 9.41 9.44
C ALA A 181 -13.38 9.29 8.91
N ILE A 182 -12.40 9.16 9.82
CA ILE A 182 -11.00 9.07 9.43
C ILE A 182 -10.64 7.70 8.82
N LEU A 183 -11.19 6.60 9.35
CA LEU A 183 -10.99 5.27 8.77
C LEU A 183 -11.58 5.21 7.35
N ALA A 184 -12.79 5.75 7.15
CA ALA A 184 -13.37 5.86 5.82
C ALA A 184 -12.52 6.74 4.88
N ARG A 185 -11.94 7.84 5.38
CA ARG A 185 -11.06 8.73 4.60
C ARG A 185 -9.73 8.06 4.27
N ALA A 186 -9.13 7.32 5.20
CA ALA A 186 -7.91 6.55 4.96
C ALA A 186 -8.13 5.49 3.86
N ALA A 187 -9.26 4.78 3.92
CA ALA A 187 -9.65 3.82 2.87
C ALA A 187 -9.83 4.48 1.50
N HIS A 188 -10.45 5.68 1.44
CA HIS A 188 -10.53 6.45 0.21
C HIS A 188 -9.17 6.90 -0.35
N LEU A 189 -8.17 7.07 0.51
CA LEU A 189 -6.79 7.37 0.09
C LEU A 189 -6.02 6.11 -0.33
N GLY A 190 -6.64 4.93 -0.24
CA GLY A 190 -6.02 3.66 -0.56
C GLY A 190 -5.26 3.02 0.61
N ALA A 191 -5.46 3.48 1.86
CA ALA A 191 -4.82 2.89 3.03
C ALA A 191 -5.82 2.13 3.90
N ILE A 192 -5.47 0.93 4.34
CA ILE A 192 -6.25 0.10 5.27
C ILE A 192 -5.62 0.25 6.65
N VAL A 193 -6.39 0.68 7.65
CA VAL A 193 -5.90 0.93 9.01
C VAL A 193 -6.55 0.00 10.01
N ARG A 194 -5.77 -0.59 10.90
CA ARG A 194 -6.20 -1.51 11.97
C ARG A 194 -6.89 -0.76 13.10
N GLY A 195 -8.10 -0.28 12.81
CA GLY A 195 -8.97 0.36 13.80
C GLY A 195 -8.51 1.72 14.31
N GLY A 196 -9.30 2.28 15.23
CA GLY A 196 -9.06 3.63 15.76
C GLY A 196 -7.83 3.75 16.65
N HIS A 197 -7.38 2.64 17.28
CA HIS A 197 -6.19 2.64 18.12
C HIS A 197 -4.91 2.92 17.32
N ALA A 198 -4.77 2.32 16.14
CA ALA A 198 -3.65 2.61 15.24
C ALA A 198 -3.64 4.09 14.84
N MET A 199 -4.82 4.69 14.57
CA MET A 199 -4.94 6.11 14.26
C MET A 199 -4.58 7.02 15.43
N GLU A 200 -4.92 6.65 16.66
CA GLU A 200 -4.50 7.40 17.86
C GLU A 200 -2.97 7.39 18.03
N ARG A 201 -2.31 6.26 17.72
CA ARG A 201 -0.85 6.14 17.75
C ARG A 201 -0.21 6.94 16.61
N LEU A 202 -0.72 6.82 15.37
CA LEU A 202 -0.27 7.59 14.22
C LEU A 202 -0.27 9.11 14.48
N ALA A 203 -1.27 9.62 15.19
CA ALA A 203 -1.34 11.05 15.54
C ALA A 203 -0.18 11.52 16.41
N LYS A 204 0.44 10.61 17.17
CA LYS A 204 1.52 10.88 18.13
C LYS A 204 2.91 10.59 17.58
N VAL A 205 3.00 9.99 16.39
CA VAL A 205 4.28 9.66 15.76
C VAL A 205 5.17 10.89 15.66
N ASP A 206 6.37 10.79 16.20
CA ASP A 206 7.43 11.79 16.17
C ASP A 206 8.74 11.25 15.56
N HIS A 207 8.80 9.94 15.28
CA HIS A 207 9.94 9.28 14.68
C HIS A 207 9.51 8.24 13.65
N VAL A 208 10.03 8.33 12.43
CA VAL A 208 9.71 7.43 11.32
C VAL A 208 10.97 6.70 10.89
N LEU A 209 10.89 5.38 10.87
CA LEU A 209 11.92 4.46 10.41
C LEU A 209 11.45 3.91 9.05
N LEU A 210 12.22 4.17 8.00
CA LEU A 210 11.87 3.78 6.64
C LEU A 210 12.79 2.66 6.18
N ASP A 211 12.24 1.55 5.75
CA ASP A 211 13.01 0.63 4.94
C ASP A 211 13.34 1.27 3.58
N LYS A 212 14.51 0.95 3.03
CA LYS A 212 14.94 1.47 1.72
C LYS A 212 14.27 0.71 0.59
N THR A 213 14.48 -0.60 0.55
CA THR A 213 14.19 -1.45 -0.60
C THR A 213 12.71 -1.84 -0.66
N GLY A 214 12.04 -1.61 -1.80
CA GLY A 214 10.61 -1.90 -1.90
C GLY A 214 9.69 -0.87 -1.22
N THR A 215 10.24 0.04 -0.41
CA THR A 215 9.50 1.11 0.30
C THR A 215 9.77 2.48 -0.31
N LEU A 216 11.00 2.99 -0.19
CA LEU A 216 11.43 4.25 -0.80
C LEU A 216 11.96 4.06 -2.21
N THR A 217 12.38 2.84 -2.58
CA THR A 217 12.75 2.46 -3.94
C THR A 217 11.71 1.53 -4.52
N SER A 218 11.66 1.41 -5.84
CA SER A 218 10.73 0.51 -6.54
C SER A 218 11.00 -0.98 -6.24
N GLY A 219 12.18 -1.29 -5.69
CA GLY A 219 12.67 -2.67 -5.55
C GLY A 219 12.97 -3.36 -6.89
N ARG A 220 12.72 -2.66 -8.01
CA ARG A 220 13.01 -3.13 -9.37
C ARG A 220 14.14 -2.31 -9.97
N PRO A 221 15.11 -2.93 -10.65
CA PRO A 221 16.14 -2.19 -11.35
C PRO A 221 15.53 -1.40 -12.51
N THR A 222 16.04 -0.19 -12.75
CA THR A 222 15.69 0.64 -13.91
C THR A 222 16.92 0.78 -14.83
N ILE A 223 16.70 1.15 -16.10
CA ILE A 223 17.81 1.44 -17.00
C ILE A 223 18.42 2.79 -16.60
N GLY A 224 19.68 2.78 -16.14
CA GLY A 224 20.43 4.00 -15.81
C GLY A 224 21.00 4.68 -17.05
N ALA A 225 21.83 3.98 -17.79
CA ALA A 225 22.43 4.49 -19.03
C ALA A 225 22.58 3.40 -20.08
N ILE A 226 22.51 3.81 -21.34
CA ILE A 226 22.80 2.95 -22.51
C ILE A 226 23.94 3.56 -23.30
N THR A 227 25.11 2.95 -23.21
CA THR A 227 26.26 3.34 -24.01
C THR A 227 26.32 2.47 -25.25
N VAL A 228 26.34 3.08 -26.45
CA VAL A 228 26.38 2.35 -27.72
C VAL A 228 27.75 2.46 -28.38
N ALA A 229 28.16 1.41 -29.05
CA ALA A 229 29.42 1.42 -29.82
C ALA A 229 29.36 2.43 -30.99
N LYS A 230 30.51 2.97 -31.38
CA LYS A 230 30.61 3.96 -32.46
C LYS A 230 29.94 3.46 -33.75
N GLY A 231 29.06 4.30 -34.30
CA GLY A 231 28.32 3.99 -35.54
C GLY A 231 27.07 3.11 -35.33
N ARG A 232 26.73 2.77 -34.10
CA ARG A 232 25.49 2.05 -33.78
C ARG A 232 24.42 3.03 -33.28
N ARG A 233 23.14 2.66 -33.44
CA ARG A 233 21.99 3.48 -33.02
C ARG A 233 21.42 2.94 -31.71
N ARG A 234 21.14 3.84 -30.76
CA ARG A 234 20.57 3.53 -29.44
C ARG A 234 19.24 2.78 -29.58
N ASP A 235 18.30 3.26 -30.40
CA ASP A 235 17.00 2.63 -30.59
C ASP A 235 17.13 1.18 -31.11
N THR A 236 18.14 0.92 -31.96
CA THR A 236 18.37 -0.44 -32.48
C THR A 236 18.87 -1.37 -31.38
N ALA A 237 19.72 -0.87 -30.48
CA ALA A 237 20.20 -1.64 -29.34
C ALA A 237 19.06 -1.97 -28.38
N ILE A 238 18.18 -1.01 -28.05
CA ILE A 238 17.02 -1.22 -27.20
C ILE A 238 16.06 -2.25 -27.78
N ARG A 239 15.71 -2.12 -29.08
CA ARG A 239 14.85 -3.08 -29.77
C ARG A 239 15.44 -4.50 -29.82
N LEU A 240 16.76 -4.65 -29.95
CA LEU A 240 17.43 -5.95 -29.93
C LEU A 240 17.44 -6.56 -28.54
N ALA A 241 17.77 -5.75 -27.50
CA ALA A 241 17.74 -6.19 -26.12
C ALA A 241 16.32 -6.65 -25.72
N GLY A 242 15.29 -5.85 -26.03
CA GLY A 242 13.92 -6.23 -25.77
C GLY A 242 13.43 -7.46 -26.52
N GLY A 243 13.95 -7.70 -27.74
CA GLY A 243 13.66 -8.94 -28.48
C GLY A 243 14.30 -10.17 -27.88
N LEU A 244 15.46 -10.04 -27.23
CA LEU A 244 16.14 -11.11 -26.50
C LEU A 244 15.43 -11.41 -25.16
N GLU A 245 14.94 -10.39 -24.49
CA GLU A 245 14.35 -10.47 -23.14
C GLU A 245 12.82 -10.66 -23.14
N VAL A 246 12.19 -10.79 -24.31
CA VAL A 246 10.71 -10.81 -24.46
C VAL A 246 10.02 -11.94 -23.69
N ALA A 247 10.71 -13.02 -23.40
CA ALA A 247 10.19 -14.18 -22.67
C ALA A 247 10.80 -14.34 -21.26
N SER A 248 11.60 -13.37 -20.81
CA SER A 248 12.32 -13.45 -19.55
C SER A 248 11.58 -12.70 -18.45
N SER A 249 11.44 -13.32 -17.28
CA SER A 249 10.94 -12.69 -16.06
C SER A 249 12.05 -12.10 -15.18
N HIS A 250 13.30 -12.06 -15.70
CA HIS A 250 14.41 -11.49 -14.95
C HIS A 250 14.21 -9.98 -14.72
N PRO A 251 14.54 -9.42 -13.54
CA PRO A 251 14.35 -7.98 -13.27
C PRO A 251 14.96 -7.04 -14.31
N TYR A 252 16.09 -7.41 -14.93
CA TYR A 252 16.70 -6.61 -16.00
C TYR A 252 15.90 -6.68 -17.31
N ALA A 253 15.26 -7.82 -17.57
CA ALA A 253 14.38 -7.98 -18.73
C ALA A 253 13.17 -7.06 -18.62
N LEU A 254 12.56 -7.01 -17.44
CA LEU A 254 11.44 -6.11 -17.16
C LEU A 254 11.84 -4.65 -17.34
N ALA A 255 13.02 -4.24 -16.83
CA ALA A 255 13.53 -2.88 -17.02
C ALA A 255 13.76 -2.51 -18.50
N VAL A 256 14.15 -3.48 -19.34
CA VAL A 256 14.26 -3.28 -20.78
C VAL A 256 12.89 -3.20 -21.44
N GLY A 257 11.91 -3.97 -20.96
CA GLY A 257 10.51 -3.93 -21.37
C GLY A 257 9.90 -2.55 -21.09
N ASP A 258 10.01 -2.08 -19.87
CA ASP A 258 9.50 -0.75 -19.43
C ASP A 258 10.09 0.38 -20.31
N LEU A 259 11.39 0.32 -20.62
CA LEU A 259 12.05 1.29 -21.51
C LEU A 259 11.50 1.24 -22.94
N LEU A 260 11.19 0.04 -23.48
CA LEU A 260 10.58 -0.08 -24.80
C LEU A 260 9.21 0.60 -24.86
N GLU A 261 8.41 0.44 -23.81
CA GLU A 261 7.09 1.07 -23.70
C GLU A 261 7.22 2.59 -23.58
N GLU A 262 8.07 3.06 -22.67
CA GLU A 262 8.31 4.49 -22.44
C GLU A 262 8.77 5.21 -23.73
N GLU A 263 9.64 4.59 -24.53
CA GLU A 263 10.10 5.13 -25.80
C GLU A 263 9.21 4.77 -27.00
N ASN A 264 8.11 4.06 -26.78
CA ASN A 264 7.19 3.58 -27.81
C ASN A 264 7.93 2.81 -28.95
N LEU A 265 8.86 1.94 -28.54
CA LEU A 265 9.65 1.11 -29.41
C LEU A 265 9.11 -0.32 -29.44
N LYS A 266 9.07 -0.95 -30.62
CA LYS A 266 8.72 -2.37 -30.75
C LYS A 266 9.97 -3.24 -30.70
N PRO A 267 9.98 -4.35 -29.95
CA PRO A 267 11.09 -5.27 -29.88
C PRO A 267 11.38 -5.87 -31.26
N THR A 268 12.64 -6.21 -31.51
CA THR A 268 13.04 -6.92 -32.74
C THR A 268 12.71 -8.39 -32.60
N ALA A 269 12.06 -8.98 -33.60
CA ALA A 269 11.82 -10.42 -33.61
C ALA A 269 13.13 -11.20 -33.60
N VAL A 270 13.34 -11.99 -32.54
CA VAL A 270 14.50 -12.87 -32.34
C VAL A 270 14.03 -14.31 -32.45
N GLN A 271 14.76 -15.15 -33.17
CA GLN A 271 14.45 -16.57 -33.35
C GLN A 271 15.39 -17.42 -32.48
N GLY A 272 14.87 -18.56 -32.01
CA GLY A 272 15.70 -19.52 -31.27
C GLY A 272 16.25 -18.97 -29.97
N LEU A 273 15.42 -18.23 -29.22
CA LEU A 273 15.77 -17.72 -27.89
C LEU A 273 16.18 -18.87 -26.97
N LYS A 274 17.30 -18.68 -26.30
CA LYS A 274 17.88 -19.67 -25.41
C LYS A 274 18.57 -18.99 -24.24
N ASP A 275 18.19 -19.38 -23.03
CA ASP A 275 18.90 -19.00 -21.82
C ASP A 275 20.24 -19.75 -21.77
N VAL A 276 21.30 -19.00 -21.51
CA VAL A 276 22.67 -19.52 -21.34
C VAL A 276 23.18 -19.06 -19.95
N HIS A 277 24.18 -19.76 -19.44
CA HIS A 277 24.72 -19.45 -18.11
C HIS A 277 25.21 -17.99 -17.95
N ALA A 278 25.50 -17.32 -19.02
CA ALA A 278 26.01 -15.94 -19.08
C ALA A 278 24.94 -14.89 -19.42
N GLY A 279 23.72 -15.29 -19.79
CA GLY A 279 22.67 -14.38 -20.25
C GLY A 279 21.66 -15.05 -21.18
N VAL A 280 21.22 -14.35 -22.24
CA VAL A 280 20.26 -14.84 -23.22
C VAL A 280 20.81 -14.69 -24.64
N GLU A 281 20.58 -15.68 -25.48
CA GLU A 281 21.01 -15.72 -26.88
C GLU A 281 19.84 -15.95 -27.83
N GLY A 282 19.99 -15.51 -29.08
CA GLY A 282 19.06 -15.79 -30.15
C GLY A 282 19.63 -15.41 -31.49
N GLN A 283 18.86 -15.52 -32.57
CA GLN A 283 19.29 -15.20 -33.93
C GLN A 283 18.42 -14.10 -34.55
N VAL A 284 19.07 -13.13 -35.17
CA VAL A 284 18.41 -12.08 -35.94
C VAL A 284 19.00 -12.09 -37.36
N LYS A 285 18.18 -12.44 -38.36
CA LYS A 285 18.59 -12.57 -39.75
C LYS A 285 19.79 -13.53 -39.95
N GLY A 286 19.83 -14.62 -39.19
CA GLY A 286 20.88 -15.64 -39.26
C GLY A 286 22.19 -15.28 -38.53
N GLU A 287 22.25 -14.14 -37.84
CA GLU A 287 23.39 -13.73 -37.05
C GLU A 287 23.08 -13.90 -35.56
N LEU A 288 24.04 -14.44 -34.79
CA LEU A 288 23.89 -14.62 -33.34
C LEU A 288 23.87 -13.26 -32.65
N VAL A 289 22.89 -13.08 -31.77
CA VAL A 289 22.75 -11.90 -30.91
C VAL A 289 22.55 -12.41 -29.49
N GLY A 290 23.18 -11.75 -28.52
CA GLY A 290 22.99 -12.11 -27.12
C GLY A 290 23.18 -10.93 -26.17
N LEU A 291 22.58 -11.04 -25.02
CA LEU A 291 22.73 -10.11 -23.91
C LEU A 291 23.42 -10.85 -22.76
N TYR A 292 24.61 -10.42 -22.38
CA TYR A 292 25.49 -11.15 -21.49
C TYR A 292 25.95 -10.34 -20.31
N ARG A 293 26.29 -11.03 -19.25
CA ARG A 293 27.01 -10.41 -18.12
C ARG A 293 28.41 -9.99 -18.57
N PRO A 294 28.91 -8.82 -18.11
CA PRO A 294 30.23 -8.31 -18.52
C PRO A 294 31.42 -9.23 -18.16
N ASP A 295 31.28 -10.00 -17.05
CA ASP A 295 32.29 -10.95 -16.57
C ASP A 295 32.27 -12.30 -17.33
N ARG A 296 31.31 -12.52 -18.24
CA ARG A 296 31.05 -13.79 -18.93
C ARG A 296 30.72 -13.59 -20.41
N LEU A 297 31.53 -12.79 -21.10
CA LEU A 297 31.38 -12.59 -22.52
C LEU A 297 31.82 -13.87 -23.31
N PRO A 298 31.22 -14.13 -24.49
CA PRO A 298 31.63 -15.22 -25.36
C PRO A 298 33.12 -15.14 -25.76
N GLU A 299 33.72 -16.30 -26.08
CA GLU A 299 35.12 -16.35 -26.54
C GLU A 299 35.35 -15.45 -27.74
N GLY A 300 36.43 -14.64 -27.69
CA GLY A 300 36.79 -13.71 -28.75
C GLY A 300 36.03 -12.39 -28.76
N VAL A 301 35.13 -12.16 -27.79
CA VAL A 301 34.45 -10.89 -27.60
C VAL A 301 35.13 -10.12 -26.47
N SER A 302 35.56 -8.88 -26.75
CA SER A 302 36.14 -7.97 -25.77
C SER A 302 35.35 -6.65 -25.69
N LEU A 303 35.27 -6.11 -24.49
CA LEU A 303 34.68 -4.79 -24.23
C LEU A 303 35.79 -3.74 -24.32
N GLU A 304 35.69 -2.82 -25.29
CA GLU A 304 36.74 -1.83 -25.58
C GLU A 304 36.18 -0.40 -25.63
N GLY A 305 37.06 0.59 -25.50
CA GLY A 305 36.77 1.99 -25.71
C GLY A 305 35.72 2.54 -24.74
N ASP A 306 34.73 3.24 -25.29
CA ASP A 306 33.69 3.92 -24.52
C ASP A 306 32.83 2.95 -23.68
N LEU A 307 32.61 1.72 -24.18
CA LEU A 307 31.84 0.68 -23.47
C LEU A 307 32.59 0.18 -22.23
N ALA A 308 33.90 -0.05 -22.34
CA ALA A 308 34.72 -0.45 -21.19
C ALA A 308 34.81 0.66 -20.13
N ALA A 309 34.95 1.92 -20.57
CA ALA A 309 34.93 3.06 -19.65
C ALA A 309 33.59 3.18 -18.91
N ALA A 310 32.47 3.03 -19.60
CA ALA A 310 31.15 3.05 -19.02
C ALA A 310 30.92 1.92 -17.99
N LEU A 311 31.46 0.71 -18.26
CA LEU A 311 31.40 -0.40 -17.32
C LEU A 311 32.17 -0.10 -16.02
N VAL A 312 33.34 0.53 -16.12
CA VAL A 312 34.14 0.91 -14.94
C VAL A 312 33.39 1.93 -14.07
N VAL A 313 32.71 2.91 -14.70
CA VAL A 313 31.90 3.90 -13.98
C VAL A 313 30.72 3.20 -13.30
N SER A 314 29.96 2.41 -14.04
CA SER A 314 28.81 1.65 -13.51
C SER A 314 29.19 0.76 -12.33
N SER A 315 30.33 0.04 -12.43
CA SER A 315 30.82 -0.83 -11.35
C SER A 315 31.22 -0.04 -10.10
N ARG A 316 31.77 1.17 -10.25
CA ARG A 316 32.11 2.05 -9.10
C ARG A 316 30.87 2.59 -8.39
N GLU A 317 29.79 2.77 -9.14
CA GLU A 317 28.50 3.24 -8.63
C GLU A 317 27.63 2.09 -8.08
N GLY A 318 28.12 0.85 -8.14
CA GLY A 318 27.38 -0.33 -7.68
C GLY A 318 26.21 -0.72 -8.59
N HIS A 319 26.20 -0.21 -9.83
CA HIS A 319 25.15 -0.52 -10.81
C HIS A 319 25.39 -1.87 -11.48
N GLY A 320 24.30 -2.60 -11.77
CA GLY A 320 24.34 -3.77 -12.63
C GLY A 320 24.65 -3.40 -14.08
N ALA A 321 25.12 -4.37 -14.87
CA ALA A 321 25.36 -4.14 -16.29
C ALA A 321 25.11 -5.39 -17.13
N SER A 322 24.66 -5.18 -18.39
CA SER A 322 24.55 -6.21 -19.42
C SER A 322 25.12 -5.70 -20.76
N VAL A 323 25.83 -6.57 -21.45
CA VAL A 323 26.49 -6.26 -22.74
C VAL A 323 25.71 -6.89 -23.88
N LEU A 324 25.20 -6.08 -24.77
CA LEU A 324 24.60 -6.55 -26.02
C LEU A 324 25.70 -6.86 -27.03
N VAL A 325 25.75 -8.10 -27.47
CA VAL A 325 26.70 -8.60 -28.45
C VAL A 325 25.97 -9.04 -29.73
N ARG A 326 26.54 -8.75 -30.88
CA ARG A 326 26.05 -9.21 -32.16
C ARG A 326 27.23 -9.80 -32.97
N GLY A 327 27.15 -11.10 -33.26
CA GLY A 327 28.27 -11.87 -33.77
C GLY A 327 29.44 -11.86 -32.77
N THR A 328 30.56 -11.24 -33.12
CA THR A 328 31.75 -11.09 -32.25
C THR A 328 31.95 -9.65 -31.75
N GLN A 329 30.97 -8.75 -31.97
CA GLN A 329 31.10 -7.33 -31.64
C GLN A 329 30.20 -6.93 -30.51
N CYS A 330 30.72 -6.20 -29.53
CA CYS A 330 29.91 -5.50 -28.53
C CYS A 330 29.17 -4.32 -29.19
N VAL A 331 27.85 -4.29 -29.08
CA VAL A 331 26.98 -3.28 -29.71
C VAL A 331 26.60 -2.20 -28.73
N ALA A 332 26.28 -2.57 -27.48
CA ALA A 332 25.89 -1.65 -26.42
C ALA A 332 26.15 -2.24 -25.05
N LEU A 333 26.28 -1.35 -24.05
CA LEU A 333 26.26 -1.64 -22.63
C LEU A 333 25.01 -1.02 -22.06
N PHE A 334 24.21 -1.82 -21.38
CA PHE A 334 23.07 -1.38 -20.55
C PHE A 334 23.51 -1.38 -19.11
N THR A 335 23.30 -0.27 -18.40
CA THR A 335 23.54 -0.20 -16.95
C THR A 335 22.21 -0.16 -16.23
N PHE A 336 22.12 -0.86 -15.10
CA PHE A 336 20.90 -1.01 -14.32
C PHE A 336 21.11 -0.39 -12.94
N VAL A 337 20.26 0.57 -12.61
CA VAL A 337 20.25 1.22 -11.32
C VAL A 337 19.29 0.45 -10.42
N HIS A 338 19.80 -0.06 -9.31
CA HIS A 338 18.99 -0.82 -8.35
C HIS A 338 18.27 0.06 -7.31
N ASP A 339 18.69 1.32 -7.21
CA ASP A 339 18.28 2.25 -6.15
C ASP A 339 17.52 3.46 -6.67
N ASP A 340 16.74 3.30 -7.75
CA ASP A 340 15.88 4.40 -8.19
C ASP A 340 14.79 4.65 -7.13
N GLY A 341 14.85 5.83 -6.50
CA GLY A 341 13.84 6.26 -5.54
C GLY A 341 12.48 6.34 -6.22
N ARG A 342 11.43 5.82 -5.56
CA ARG A 342 10.06 6.03 -6.02
C ARG A 342 9.78 7.52 -6.17
N SER A 343 8.96 7.87 -7.14
CA SER A 343 8.50 9.24 -7.30
C SER A 343 7.88 9.76 -6.01
N GLY A 344 8.39 10.87 -5.48
CA GLY A 344 7.93 11.48 -4.24
C GLY A 344 8.65 11.04 -2.96
N SER A 345 9.65 10.17 -3.01
CA SER A 345 10.42 9.78 -1.81
C SER A 345 11.12 10.98 -1.16
N ASP A 346 11.66 11.91 -1.94
CA ASP A 346 12.26 13.16 -1.44
C ASP A 346 11.21 14.12 -0.86
N GLU A 347 10.00 14.14 -1.45
CA GLU A 347 8.86 14.93 -0.94
C GLU A 347 8.43 14.41 0.43
N VAL A 348 8.34 13.09 0.61
CA VAL A 348 7.97 12.48 1.89
C VAL A 348 8.93 12.86 3.00
N VAL A 349 10.23 12.75 2.75
CA VAL A 349 11.26 13.11 3.74
C VAL A 349 11.15 14.59 4.12
N LYS A 350 11.03 15.49 3.14
CA LYS A 350 10.86 16.93 3.36
C LYS A 350 9.60 17.25 4.16
N ASP A 351 8.48 16.60 3.80
CA ASP A 351 7.20 16.80 4.47
C ASP A 351 7.21 16.30 5.92
N LEU A 352 7.89 15.18 6.21
CA LEU A 352 8.06 14.66 7.56
C LEU A 352 8.88 15.64 8.42
N TYR A 353 10.03 16.11 7.92
CA TYR A 353 10.83 17.11 8.62
C TYR A 353 10.07 18.42 8.86
N ALA A 354 9.32 18.91 7.87
CA ALA A 354 8.49 20.10 8.02
C ALA A 354 7.40 19.97 9.10
N ARG A 355 7.00 18.73 9.42
CA ARG A 355 6.02 18.41 10.47
C ARG A 355 6.67 18.12 11.83
N GLY A 356 7.99 18.29 11.95
CA GLY A 356 8.75 18.00 13.16
C GLY A 356 8.87 16.52 13.48
N VAL A 357 8.85 15.66 12.46
CA VAL A 357 9.03 14.21 12.59
C VAL A 357 10.46 13.87 12.19
N ASN A 358 11.16 13.15 13.05
CA ASN A 358 12.49 12.61 12.75
C ASN A 358 12.37 11.44 11.78
N VAL A 359 13.34 11.31 10.87
CA VAL A 359 13.34 10.24 9.86
C VAL A 359 14.69 9.55 9.85
N GLU A 360 14.70 8.23 9.90
CA GLU A 360 15.89 7.40 9.72
C GLU A 360 15.61 6.32 8.67
N ILE A 361 16.65 5.94 7.90
CA ILE A 361 16.58 4.84 6.91
C ILE A 361 17.27 3.62 7.50
N LEU A 362 16.62 2.47 7.40
CA LEU A 362 17.16 1.16 7.80
C LEU A 362 17.27 0.28 6.55
N SER A 363 18.44 -0.27 6.25
CA SER A 363 18.64 -1.12 5.07
C SER A 363 19.63 -2.25 5.34
N GLY A 364 19.46 -3.38 4.65
CA GLY A 364 20.45 -4.46 4.60
C GLY A 364 21.56 -4.20 3.59
N ASP A 365 21.46 -3.15 2.77
CA ASP A 365 22.46 -2.82 1.76
C ASP A 365 23.73 -2.24 2.38
N LEU A 366 24.81 -2.21 1.58
CA LEU A 366 26.08 -1.60 1.98
C LEU A 366 25.88 -0.16 2.46
N GLN A 367 26.56 0.21 3.56
CA GLN A 367 26.43 1.54 4.15
C GLN A 367 26.64 2.67 3.15
N THR A 368 27.64 2.53 2.25
CA THR A 368 27.93 3.53 1.21
C THR A 368 26.77 3.76 0.24
N ALA A 369 26.03 2.70 -0.10
CA ALA A 369 24.85 2.80 -1.00
C ALA A 369 23.68 3.49 -0.28
N VAL A 370 23.51 3.21 1.02
CA VAL A 370 22.47 3.84 1.85
C VAL A 370 22.77 5.32 2.07
N ASP A 371 24.03 5.69 2.29
CA ASP A 371 24.48 7.07 2.42
C ASP A 371 24.19 7.89 1.17
N LEU A 372 24.55 7.37 -0.01
CA LEU A 372 24.28 8.02 -1.30
C LEU A 372 22.78 8.21 -1.55
N PHE A 373 21.96 7.21 -1.17
CA PHE A 373 20.51 7.32 -1.28
C PHE A 373 19.96 8.37 -0.33
N ALA A 374 20.42 8.41 0.93
CA ALA A 374 20.02 9.41 1.92
C ALA A 374 20.31 10.84 1.45
N GLU A 375 21.52 11.10 0.93
CA GLU A 375 21.87 12.40 0.35
C GLU A 375 20.94 12.79 -0.81
N ARG A 376 20.59 11.83 -1.68
CA ARG A 376 19.68 12.05 -2.82
C ARG A 376 18.28 12.49 -2.38
N VAL A 377 17.73 11.88 -1.31
CA VAL A 377 16.41 12.25 -0.78
C VAL A 377 16.47 13.42 0.22
N GLY A 378 17.65 14.02 0.43
CA GLY A 378 17.85 15.20 1.28
C GLY A 378 17.95 14.90 2.77
N MET A 379 18.40 13.69 3.12
CA MET A 379 18.67 13.27 4.50
C MET A 379 20.16 13.37 4.85
N SER A 380 20.45 13.47 6.16
CA SER A 380 21.82 13.33 6.65
C SER A 380 22.23 11.86 6.65
N THR A 381 23.49 11.57 6.29
CA THR A 381 24.08 10.22 6.36
C THR A 381 24.07 9.64 7.78
N ASN A 382 24.08 10.50 8.82
CA ASN A 382 23.93 10.05 10.21
C ASN A 382 22.55 9.44 10.54
N ALA A 383 21.56 9.68 9.70
CA ALA A 383 20.22 9.13 9.80
C ALA A 383 19.99 7.94 8.84
N ALA A 384 21.06 7.39 8.27
CA ALA A 384 21.04 6.30 7.32
C ALA A 384 21.89 5.13 7.86
N HIS A 385 21.27 3.96 7.99
CA HIS A 385 21.86 2.79 8.61
C HIS A 385 21.83 1.62 7.62
N GLY A 386 23.01 1.22 7.15
CA GLY A 386 23.22 0.11 6.23
C GLY A 386 23.68 -1.16 6.92
N GLU A 387 23.81 -2.25 6.14
CA GLU A 387 24.33 -3.56 6.58
C GLU A 387 23.56 -4.18 7.76
N LEU A 388 22.27 -3.82 7.92
CA LEU A 388 21.44 -4.31 9.00
C LEU A 388 20.81 -5.67 8.66
N THR A 389 20.95 -6.63 9.56
CA THR A 389 20.14 -7.86 9.51
C THR A 389 18.69 -7.59 9.92
N PRO A 390 17.73 -8.48 9.62
CA PRO A 390 16.36 -8.36 10.13
C PRO A 390 16.29 -8.20 11.66
N GLU A 391 17.12 -8.93 12.39
CA GLU A 391 17.21 -8.86 13.84
C GLU A 391 17.82 -7.52 14.33
N ASP A 392 18.75 -6.93 13.56
CA ASP A 392 19.29 -5.61 13.86
C ASP A 392 18.23 -4.53 13.68
N LYS A 393 17.40 -4.61 12.62
CA LYS A 393 16.27 -3.70 12.41
C LYS A 393 15.29 -3.77 13.59
N VAL A 394 14.93 -4.99 14.05
CA VAL A 394 14.05 -5.17 15.23
C VAL A 394 14.63 -4.47 16.46
N ARG A 395 15.91 -4.70 16.76
CA ARG A 395 16.59 -4.07 17.92
C ARG A 395 16.64 -2.55 17.79
N PHE A 396 16.85 -2.06 16.58
CA PHE A 396 16.88 -0.62 16.30
C PHE A 396 15.53 0.03 16.58
N VAL A 397 14.44 -0.59 16.09
CA VAL A 397 13.06 -0.17 16.34
C VAL A 397 12.77 -0.17 17.85
N GLU A 398 13.08 -1.27 18.57
CA GLU A 398 12.87 -1.37 20.03
C GLU A 398 13.60 -0.25 20.79
N GLN A 399 14.83 0.05 20.39
CA GLN A 399 15.62 1.12 21.02
C GLN A 399 14.96 2.49 20.80
N ARG A 400 14.47 2.78 19.60
CA ARG A 400 13.80 4.06 19.30
C ARG A 400 12.44 4.16 19.98
N SER A 401 11.64 3.09 19.99
CA SER A 401 10.33 3.04 20.66
C SER A 401 10.39 3.22 22.16
N SER A 402 11.57 3.05 22.78
CA SER A 402 11.75 3.33 24.21
C SER A 402 11.71 4.83 24.56
N THR A 403 11.97 5.72 23.61
CA THR A 403 12.07 7.18 23.82
C THR A 403 11.16 8.01 22.93
N HIS A 404 10.67 7.44 21.85
CA HIS A 404 9.84 8.08 20.82
C HIS A 404 8.59 7.26 20.53
N VAL A 405 7.60 7.90 19.92
CA VAL A 405 6.49 7.18 19.29
C VAL A 405 6.88 6.88 17.85
N THR A 406 7.27 5.64 17.61
CA THR A 406 7.86 5.22 16.36
C THR A 406 6.84 4.72 15.35
N MET A 407 7.12 4.99 14.08
CA MET A 407 6.48 4.35 12.95
C MET A 407 7.54 3.64 12.11
N MET A 408 7.41 2.33 11.93
CA MET A 408 8.22 1.58 10.96
C MET A 408 7.43 1.41 9.68
N VAL A 409 8.07 1.69 8.54
CA VAL A 409 7.50 1.52 7.20
C VAL A 409 8.40 0.59 6.41
N GLY A 410 7.84 -0.48 5.88
CA GLY A 410 8.57 -1.51 5.13
C GLY A 410 7.68 -2.25 4.15
N ASP A 411 8.27 -3.12 3.32
CA ASP A 411 7.54 -3.98 2.37
C ASP A 411 6.92 -5.21 3.05
N GLY A 412 7.31 -5.47 4.29
CA GLY A 412 6.75 -6.46 5.21
C GLY A 412 7.35 -7.85 5.13
N PHE A 413 8.10 -8.21 4.09
CA PHE A 413 8.64 -9.57 3.99
C PHE A 413 9.84 -9.77 4.94
N ASN A 414 10.82 -8.89 4.85
CA ASN A 414 12.01 -8.92 5.70
C ASN A 414 11.84 -8.12 7.00
N ASP A 415 10.85 -7.25 7.06
CA ASP A 415 10.64 -6.27 8.11
C ASP A 415 9.50 -6.60 9.06
N ALA A 416 8.83 -7.77 8.90
CA ALA A 416 7.67 -8.16 9.71
C ALA A 416 7.93 -8.05 11.22
N GLY A 417 9.11 -8.48 11.69
CA GLY A 417 9.53 -8.34 13.09
C GLY A 417 9.67 -6.88 13.53
N ALA A 418 10.23 -6.02 12.67
CA ALA A 418 10.42 -4.60 12.92
C ALA A 418 9.07 -3.84 12.90
N LEU A 419 8.19 -4.17 11.95
CA LEU A 419 6.83 -3.63 11.87
C LEU A 419 6.02 -3.94 13.13
N ALA A 420 6.06 -5.19 13.60
CA ALA A 420 5.35 -5.62 14.80
C ALA A 420 5.88 -4.99 16.11
N LYS A 421 7.13 -4.52 16.12
CA LYS A 421 7.76 -3.91 17.30
C LYS A 421 7.64 -2.39 17.38
N ALA A 422 7.38 -1.74 16.26
CA ALA A 422 7.09 -0.31 16.24
C ALA A 422 5.78 0.02 16.97
N ASP A 423 5.62 1.28 17.41
CA ASP A 423 4.33 1.74 17.91
C ASP A 423 3.27 1.72 16.80
N VAL A 424 3.67 1.94 15.56
CA VAL A 424 2.84 1.79 14.37
C VAL A 424 3.66 1.11 13.27
N GLY A 425 3.26 -0.09 12.86
CA GLY A 425 3.80 -0.76 11.68
C GLY A 425 3.00 -0.40 10.44
N VAL A 426 3.68 0.00 9.37
CA VAL A 426 3.09 0.34 8.07
C VAL A 426 3.69 -0.53 6.99
N ALA A 427 2.90 -1.40 6.40
CA ALA A 427 3.31 -2.18 5.24
C ALA A 427 2.94 -1.46 3.94
N VAL A 428 3.89 -1.35 3.00
CA VAL A 428 3.73 -0.70 1.69
C VAL A 428 3.92 -1.73 0.59
N GLY A 429 3.08 -1.68 -0.45
CA GLY A 429 3.16 -2.57 -1.61
C GLY A 429 2.08 -3.65 -1.64
N THR A 430 2.08 -4.45 -2.70
CA THR A 430 1.11 -5.54 -2.95
C THR A 430 1.40 -6.80 -2.13
N GLY A 431 1.92 -6.64 -0.93
CA GLY A 431 2.53 -7.66 -0.10
C GLY A 431 1.71 -8.91 0.16
N GLU A 432 2.43 -10.01 0.37
CA GLU A 432 1.94 -11.32 0.76
C GLU A 432 1.24 -11.29 2.14
N GLN A 433 0.48 -12.34 2.46
CA GLN A 433 -0.33 -12.46 3.70
C GLN A 433 0.42 -12.15 5.01
N VAL A 434 1.74 -12.39 5.05
CA VAL A 434 2.58 -12.14 6.24
C VAL A 434 2.59 -10.66 6.65
N ASN A 435 2.43 -9.75 5.71
CA ASN A 435 2.45 -8.31 5.95
C ASN A 435 1.20 -7.81 6.68
N LEU A 436 0.06 -8.48 6.46
CA LEU A 436 -1.22 -8.09 7.04
C LEU A 436 -1.29 -8.35 8.55
N GLU A 437 -0.62 -9.39 9.04
CA GLU A 437 -0.62 -9.72 10.48
C GLU A 437 0.34 -8.85 11.29
N ALA A 438 1.46 -8.45 10.68
CA ALA A 438 2.51 -7.68 11.36
C ALA A 438 2.27 -6.17 11.36
N ALA A 439 1.44 -5.63 10.46
CA ALA A 439 1.24 -4.20 10.26
C ALA A 439 -0.07 -3.68 10.87
N ASP A 440 -0.02 -2.46 11.42
CA ASP A 440 -1.20 -1.69 11.85
C ASP A 440 -1.86 -0.95 10.68
N VAL A 441 -1.09 -0.67 9.62
CA VAL A 441 -1.54 0.03 8.42
C VAL A 441 -1.00 -0.67 7.19
N LEU A 442 -1.86 -0.88 6.20
CA LEU A 442 -1.49 -1.38 4.89
C LEU A 442 -1.71 -0.29 3.85
N ILE A 443 -0.71 -0.06 3.01
CA ILE A 443 -0.75 0.82 1.83
C ILE A 443 -0.54 -0.06 0.59
N PRO A 444 -1.60 -0.50 -0.10
CA PRO A 444 -1.49 -1.42 -1.24
C PRO A 444 -0.84 -0.82 -2.49
N GLY A 445 -0.55 0.47 -2.49
CA GLY A 445 0.01 1.19 -3.65
C GLY A 445 1.49 1.54 -3.50
N ASP A 446 2.03 2.13 -4.56
CA ASP A 446 3.44 2.49 -4.69
C ASP A 446 3.77 3.94 -4.29
N ASP A 447 2.78 4.72 -3.83
CA ASP A 447 2.96 6.14 -3.52
C ASP A 447 3.37 6.37 -2.06
N PRO A 448 4.66 6.66 -1.77
CA PRO A 448 5.12 6.87 -0.40
C PRO A 448 4.54 8.13 0.25
N ARG A 449 3.96 9.07 -0.52
CA ARG A 449 3.34 10.31 0.01
C ARG A 449 2.10 10.02 0.85
N LEU A 450 1.52 8.82 0.74
CA LEU A 450 0.43 8.40 1.63
C LEU A 450 0.85 8.36 3.10
N ILE A 451 2.12 8.09 3.40
CA ILE A 451 2.67 8.08 4.76
C ILE A 451 2.44 9.44 5.44
N THR A 452 2.84 10.52 4.79
CA THR A 452 2.67 11.89 5.32
C THR A 452 1.20 12.30 5.39
N SER A 453 0.41 11.85 4.43
CA SER A 453 -1.04 12.09 4.38
C SER A 453 -1.75 11.43 5.56
N LEU A 454 -1.40 10.17 5.89
CA LEU A 454 -1.96 9.44 7.03
C LEU A 454 -1.61 10.07 8.38
N ILE A 455 -0.35 10.48 8.59
CA ILE A 455 0.05 11.21 9.83
C ILE A 455 -0.74 12.51 9.95
N SER A 456 -0.88 13.26 8.86
CA SER A 456 -1.63 14.52 8.82
C SER A 456 -3.10 14.32 9.16
N LEU A 457 -3.69 13.29 8.56
CA LEU A 457 -5.08 12.90 8.77
C LEU A 457 -5.32 12.47 10.23
N ALA A 458 -4.43 11.64 10.78
CA ALA A 458 -4.48 11.20 12.17
C ALA A 458 -4.37 12.36 13.17
N ARG A 459 -3.44 13.30 12.93
CA ARG A 459 -3.29 14.51 13.76
C ARG A 459 -4.52 15.41 13.69
N SER A 460 -5.14 15.53 12.51
CA SER A 460 -6.39 16.31 12.35
C SER A 460 -7.54 15.67 13.13
N ALA A 461 -7.70 14.35 13.03
CA ALA A 461 -8.72 13.63 13.79
C ALA A 461 -8.54 13.76 15.30
N ASN A 462 -7.29 13.64 15.77
CA ASN A 462 -7.00 13.79 17.20
C ASN A 462 -7.34 15.19 17.71
N ARG A 463 -7.09 16.25 16.92
CA ARG A 463 -7.52 17.62 17.27
C ARG A 463 -9.05 17.74 17.33
N THR A 464 -9.74 17.20 16.34
CA THR A 464 -11.22 17.21 16.31
C THR A 464 -11.80 16.43 17.48
N LEU A 465 -11.22 15.28 17.82
CA LEU A 465 -11.62 14.47 18.97
C LEU A 465 -11.50 15.25 20.28
N TRP A 466 -10.35 15.87 20.54
CA TRP A 466 -10.15 16.70 21.73
C TRP A 466 -11.05 17.93 21.76
N ALA A 467 -11.27 18.57 20.61
CA ALA A 467 -12.20 19.69 20.51
C ALA A 467 -13.63 19.26 20.85
N ASN A 468 -14.09 18.13 20.33
CA ASN A 468 -15.41 17.57 20.65
C ASN A 468 -15.54 17.19 22.13
N LEU A 469 -14.50 16.57 22.70
CA LEU A 469 -14.45 16.18 24.10
C LEU A 469 -14.58 17.40 25.02
N LEU A 470 -13.72 18.42 24.80
CA LEU A 470 -13.72 19.65 25.59
C LEU A 470 -15.03 20.42 25.43
N PHE A 471 -15.57 20.50 24.21
CA PHE A 471 -16.85 21.13 23.92
C PHE A 471 -18.01 20.42 24.70
N SER A 472 -18.08 19.09 24.63
CA SER A 472 -19.10 18.28 25.28
C SER A 472 -19.07 18.46 26.81
N ILE A 473 -17.86 18.37 27.40
CA ILE A 473 -17.68 18.60 28.83
C ILE A 473 -18.08 20.04 29.22
N GLY A 474 -17.63 21.03 28.44
CA GLY A 474 -17.91 22.43 28.68
C GLY A 474 -19.41 22.73 28.67
N VAL A 475 -20.14 22.25 27.66
CA VAL A 475 -21.59 22.43 27.55
C VAL A 475 -22.31 21.75 28.74
N THR A 476 -21.95 20.51 29.08
CA THR A 476 -22.53 19.77 30.19
C THR A 476 -22.33 20.52 31.52
N VAL A 477 -21.10 20.98 31.79
CA VAL A 477 -20.80 21.73 33.04
C VAL A 477 -21.61 23.03 33.12
N ILE A 478 -21.66 23.80 32.02
CA ILE A 478 -22.41 25.05 31.95
C ILE A 478 -23.90 24.80 32.19
N LEU A 479 -24.48 23.79 31.53
CA LEU A 479 -25.89 23.46 31.69
C LEU A 479 -26.24 23.00 33.12
N VAL A 480 -25.43 22.11 33.70
CA VAL A 480 -25.62 21.64 35.09
C VAL A 480 -25.52 22.82 36.05
N PHE A 481 -24.52 23.70 35.89
CA PHE A 481 -24.37 24.89 36.71
C PHE A 481 -25.57 25.84 36.58
N ALA A 482 -26.08 26.05 35.37
CA ALA A 482 -27.22 26.90 35.11
C ALA A 482 -28.52 26.36 35.75
N VAL A 483 -28.72 25.02 35.70
CA VAL A 483 -29.87 24.38 36.38
C VAL A 483 -29.77 24.50 37.89
N ILE A 484 -28.59 24.23 38.47
CA ILE A 484 -28.38 24.33 39.92
C ILE A 484 -28.59 25.76 40.44
N ASN A 485 -28.24 26.78 39.63
CA ASN A 485 -28.46 28.18 40.03
C ASN A 485 -29.81 28.76 39.58
N ASN A 486 -30.69 27.90 39.06
CA ASN A 486 -32.04 28.28 38.63
C ASN A 486 -32.04 29.43 37.59
N TRP A 487 -31.09 29.41 36.64
CA TRP A 487 -30.97 30.44 35.61
C TRP A 487 -32.05 30.29 34.54
N TYR A 488 -32.64 29.10 34.38
CA TYR A 488 -33.79 28.84 33.54
C TYR A 488 -34.62 27.67 34.08
N ASP A 489 -35.95 27.85 34.04
CA ASP A 489 -36.95 26.89 34.56
C ASP A 489 -37.56 26.06 33.41
N ASN A 490 -37.19 26.35 32.18
CA ASN A 490 -37.84 25.77 31.01
C ASN A 490 -37.10 24.48 30.55
N LEU A 491 -37.75 23.33 30.79
CA LEU A 491 -37.24 22.02 30.39
C LEU A 491 -36.85 21.95 28.92
N TRP A 492 -37.66 22.56 28.05
CA TRP A 492 -37.43 22.50 26.61
C TRP A 492 -36.14 23.20 26.16
N ILE A 493 -35.74 24.28 26.81
CA ILE A 493 -34.52 25.01 26.51
C ILE A 493 -33.31 24.16 26.86
N GLY A 494 -33.32 23.52 28.03
CA GLY A 494 -32.24 22.61 28.47
C GLY A 494 -32.08 21.43 27.51
N VAL A 495 -33.19 20.78 27.16
CA VAL A 495 -33.21 19.68 26.20
C VAL A 495 -32.67 20.14 24.84
N LEU A 496 -33.18 21.27 24.33
CA LEU A 496 -32.78 21.79 23.02
C LEU A 496 -31.27 22.07 22.95
N VAL A 497 -30.71 22.77 23.94
CA VAL A 497 -29.27 23.09 23.96
C VAL A 497 -28.44 21.83 24.10
N HIS A 498 -28.88 20.86 24.90
CA HIS A 498 -28.21 19.57 25.04
C HIS A 498 -28.19 18.80 23.72
N GLU A 499 -29.34 18.62 23.07
CA GLU A 499 -29.42 17.89 21.77
C GLU A 499 -28.67 18.61 20.65
N MET A 500 -28.71 19.96 20.62
CA MET A 500 -27.92 20.74 19.66
C MET A 500 -26.40 20.50 19.83
N SER A 501 -25.95 20.31 21.08
CA SER A 501 -24.53 19.99 21.33
C SER A 501 -24.12 18.66 20.74
N VAL A 502 -24.98 17.65 20.76
CA VAL A 502 -24.77 16.35 20.13
C VAL A 502 -24.62 16.49 18.61
N ILE A 503 -25.53 17.25 17.99
CA ILE A 503 -25.49 17.53 16.54
C ILE A 503 -24.19 18.22 16.14
N VAL A 504 -23.75 19.23 16.92
CA VAL A 504 -22.49 19.95 16.66
C VAL A 504 -21.29 18.98 16.69
N VAL A 505 -21.23 18.08 17.68
CA VAL A 505 -20.16 17.08 17.80
C VAL A 505 -20.15 16.12 16.62
N ILE A 506 -21.32 15.63 16.20
CA ILE A 506 -21.46 14.75 15.04
C ILE A 506 -20.99 15.45 13.76
N LEU A 507 -21.51 16.66 13.50
CA LEU A 507 -21.14 17.44 12.31
C LEU A 507 -19.64 17.74 12.26
N ASN A 508 -19.05 18.14 13.40
CA ASN A 508 -17.60 18.40 13.47
C ASN A 508 -16.77 17.14 13.18
N GLY A 509 -17.22 15.97 13.66
CA GLY A 509 -16.59 14.69 13.33
C GLY A 509 -16.72 14.34 11.84
N CYS A 510 -17.90 14.54 11.25
CA CYS A 510 -18.16 14.25 9.84
C CYS A 510 -17.38 15.18 8.88
N LEU A 511 -17.03 16.40 9.26
CA LEU A 511 -16.23 17.31 8.45
C LEU A 511 -14.82 16.74 8.11
N LEU A 512 -14.30 15.80 8.90
CA LEU A 512 -13.04 15.12 8.60
C LEU A 512 -13.11 14.31 7.29
N TYR A 513 -14.28 13.76 6.97
CA TYR A 513 -14.48 13.01 5.73
C TYR A 513 -14.39 13.90 4.48
N THR A 514 -14.87 15.14 4.57
CA THR A 514 -14.93 16.09 3.46
C THR A 514 -13.71 17.01 3.37
N SER A 515 -12.75 16.91 4.29
CA SER A 515 -11.53 17.72 4.27
C SER A 515 -10.75 17.48 2.97
N PRO A 516 -10.31 18.53 2.25
CA PRO A 516 -9.54 18.38 1.02
C PRO A 516 -8.25 17.60 1.29
N SER A 517 -7.94 16.65 0.41
CA SER A 517 -6.67 15.92 0.43
C SER A 517 -5.54 16.86 0.00
N PRO A 518 -4.30 16.67 0.48
CA PRO A 518 -3.13 17.34 -0.12
C PRO A 518 -2.99 17.08 -1.63
N ARG A 519 -3.58 15.99 -2.16
CA ARG A 519 -3.67 15.69 -3.60
C ARG A 519 -4.67 16.61 -4.32
N ASP A 520 -5.75 17.01 -3.68
CA ASP A 520 -6.80 17.86 -4.29
C ASP A 520 -6.32 19.31 -4.56
N ASN A 521 -5.22 19.74 -3.94
CA ASN A 521 -4.63 21.06 -4.11
C ASN A 521 -3.55 21.13 -5.22
N ARG A 522 -3.34 20.05 -5.99
CA ARG A 522 -2.36 19.97 -7.09
C ARG A 522 -3.05 19.88 -8.47
N VAL A 523 -4.01 20.80 -8.74
CA VAL A 523 -4.53 21.07 -10.09
C VAL A 523 -3.81 22.27 -10.67
#